data_f2b6d3e99a43c93b1235f8bff851341b
#
_entry.id   f2b6d3e99a43c93b1235f8bff851341b
#
_cell.length_a   1.000
_cell.length_b   1.000
_cell.length_c   1.000
_cell.angle_alpha   90.00
_cell.angle_beta   90.00
_cell.angle_gamma   90.00
#
_symmetry.space_group_name_H-M   'P 1'
#
loop_
_entity.id
_entity.type
_entity.pdbx_description
1 polymer ?
#
loop_
_entity_poly.entity_id
_entity_poly.type
_entity_poly.pdbx_seq_one_letter_code
_entity_poly.pdbx_strand_id
1 'polypeptide(L)'
;MDDFKTPLAIVVAYDKQFTGGLSIYEDLYHLLCRNANEPLIDGLDIPVYFQTNQEDGIIYDVRKTINADKVVVLLLVDLCMFNSSAWTNYINELVNDDKNGVVKVLPVALCQYAFDINHELGKQQYIRLKSYDIRACWQEFLIRFYDDLIRTVCDSQEKLQIFISHTKKDEDRLGIEKANELKAYLRADTKLNSFYDANDILDGYSFGDQIKENLKKSLLVILETSTYSDREWCRIEAIVGKENHVPTVVVSLFNGLIPRTFPYLGNTPKIRFGGNWDEVICLLLRTALDKYYEERYLENFSQTNSKVIPMMPEFINIGKVDGVNQILCKRPKTDLVI
;
A
#
# COMPACT_ATOMS: atom_id res chain seq x y z
N MET A 1 26.95 10.88 -13.20
CA MET A 1 25.90 9.87 -13.04
C MET A 1 24.83 10.58 -12.28
N ASP A 2 23.67 10.83 -12.88
CA ASP A 2 22.55 11.32 -12.10
C ASP A 2 22.23 10.26 -11.05
N ASP A 3 22.23 10.67 -9.78
CA ASP A 3 22.06 9.75 -8.67
C ASP A 3 20.68 9.15 -8.72
N PHE A 4 20.58 7.83 -8.84
CA PHE A 4 19.31 7.12 -8.77
C PHE A 4 18.63 7.42 -7.43
N LYS A 5 17.35 7.83 -7.49
CA LYS A 5 16.52 8.05 -6.31
C LYS A 5 15.49 6.93 -6.16
N THR A 6 15.34 6.43 -4.96
CA THR A 6 14.22 5.55 -4.64
C THR A 6 12.90 6.33 -4.73
N PRO A 7 11.81 5.74 -5.20
CA PRO A 7 10.53 6.45 -5.32
C PRO A 7 10.00 6.99 -4.00
N LEU A 8 10.20 6.23 -2.92
CA LEU A 8 9.69 6.50 -1.59
C LEU A 8 10.67 6.02 -0.53
N ALA A 9 10.82 6.81 0.53
CA ALA A 9 11.43 6.38 1.78
C ALA A 9 10.55 6.78 2.96
N ILE A 10 10.61 6.02 4.04
CA ILE A 10 9.79 6.22 5.22
C ILE A 10 10.69 6.48 6.44
N VAL A 11 10.32 7.48 7.23
CA VAL A 11 10.97 7.78 8.51
C VAL A 11 9.94 7.61 9.62
N VAL A 12 10.16 6.68 10.52
CA VAL A 12 9.33 6.49 11.72
C VAL A 12 9.92 7.36 12.83
N ALA A 13 9.24 8.45 13.17
CA ALA A 13 9.69 9.42 14.15
C ALA A 13 8.96 9.23 15.50
N TYR A 14 9.71 8.99 16.56
CA TYR A 14 9.16 8.76 17.90
C TYR A 14 10.14 9.21 18.99
N ASP A 15 9.62 9.60 20.16
CA ASP A 15 10.47 9.89 21.33
C ASP A 15 11.04 8.59 21.90
N LYS A 16 12.34 8.58 22.27
CA LYS A 16 12.99 7.39 22.80
C LYS A 16 12.37 6.85 24.10
N GLN A 17 11.67 7.71 24.86
CA GLN A 17 10.95 7.30 26.06
C GLN A 17 9.61 6.62 25.75
N PHE A 18 9.13 6.73 24.53
CA PHE A 18 7.95 5.98 24.07
C PHE A 18 8.30 4.51 23.86
N THR A 19 7.95 3.67 24.83
CA THR A 19 8.35 2.24 24.85
C THR A 19 7.87 1.41 23.66
N GLY A 20 6.79 1.85 23.00
CA GLY A 20 6.25 1.21 21.77
C GLY A 20 6.97 1.60 20.49
N GLY A 21 7.75 2.69 20.49
CA GLY A 21 8.29 3.29 19.28
C GLY A 21 9.21 2.36 18.48
N LEU A 22 10.19 1.76 19.15
CA LEU A 22 11.14 0.84 18.55
C LEU A 22 10.44 -0.37 17.93
N SER A 23 9.53 -1.02 18.65
CA SER A 23 8.85 -2.19 18.15
C SER A 23 7.92 -1.90 16.96
N ILE A 24 7.28 -0.71 16.92
CA ILE A 24 6.51 -0.26 15.76
C ILE A 24 7.44 -0.08 14.55
N TYR A 25 8.59 0.56 14.75
CA TYR A 25 9.60 0.71 13.70
C TYR A 25 10.06 -0.65 13.16
N GLU A 26 10.43 -1.59 14.04
CA GLU A 26 10.89 -2.93 13.63
C GLU A 26 9.84 -3.68 12.81
N ASP A 27 8.56 -3.65 13.23
CA ASP A 27 7.50 -4.29 12.45
C ASP A 27 7.29 -3.62 11.08
N LEU A 28 7.33 -2.29 11.01
CA LEU A 28 7.24 -1.58 9.74
C LEU A 28 8.46 -1.85 8.86
N TYR A 29 9.65 -1.94 9.46
CA TYR A 29 10.86 -2.32 8.74
C TYR A 29 10.73 -3.71 8.11
N HIS A 30 10.26 -4.70 8.86
CA HIS A 30 10.04 -6.06 8.33
C HIS A 30 8.94 -6.13 7.27
N LEU A 31 7.89 -5.34 7.40
CA LEU A 31 6.78 -5.34 6.44
C LEU A 31 7.11 -4.63 5.13
N LEU A 32 7.92 -3.56 5.17
CA LEU A 32 8.12 -2.64 4.05
C LEU A 32 9.53 -2.71 3.48
N CYS A 33 10.55 -2.82 4.33
CA CYS A 33 11.92 -2.99 3.88
C CYS A 33 12.19 -4.46 3.57
N ARG A 34 13.36 -4.73 2.99
CA ARG A 34 13.77 -6.08 2.70
C ARG A 34 14.39 -6.74 3.93
N ASN A 35 13.97 -7.94 4.26
CA ASN A 35 14.68 -8.75 5.23
C ASN A 35 15.92 -9.37 4.59
N ALA A 36 17.12 -8.92 4.99
CA ALA A 36 18.38 -9.41 4.45
C ALA A 36 18.61 -10.92 4.73
N ASN A 37 18.02 -11.45 5.81
CA ASN A 37 18.13 -12.87 6.18
C ASN A 37 17.13 -13.75 5.41
N GLU A 38 16.02 -13.19 4.98
CA GLU A 38 14.95 -13.90 4.27
C GLU A 38 14.49 -13.10 3.02
N PRO A 39 15.39 -12.81 2.09
CA PRO A 39 15.15 -11.85 1.00
C PRO A 39 14.09 -12.29 -0.01
N LEU A 40 13.58 -13.52 0.10
CA LEU A 40 12.57 -14.10 -0.79
C LEU A 40 11.17 -14.10 -0.21
N ILE A 41 11.03 -13.84 1.10
CA ILE A 41 9.77 -14.09 1.82
C ILE A 41 8.99 -12.80 2.07
N ASP A 42 9.66 -11.72 2.51
CA ASP A 42 8.97 -10.51 2.94
C ASP A 42 9.68 -9.21 2.54
N GLY A 43 8.90 -8.12 2.61
CA GLY A 43 9.36 -6.78 2.31
C GLY A 43 8.96 -6.30 0.91
N LEU A 44 8.89 -4.98 0.77
CA LEU A 44 8.56 -4.29 -0.47
C LEU A 44 9.77 -3.51 -1.02
N ASP A 45 10.94 -3.68 -0.43
CA ASP A 45 12.18 -2.91 -0.71
C ASP A 45 12.00 -1.38 -0.58
N ILE A 46 11.02 -0.95 0.20
CA ILE A 46 10.83 0.47 0.55
C ILE A 46 11.74 0.77 1.74
N PRO A 47 12.71 1.69 1.63
CA PRO A 47 13.59 2.03 2.73
C PRO A 47 12.83 2.59 3.92
N VAL A 48 13.07 2.04 5.11
CA VAL A 48 12.47 2.49 6.37
C VAL A 48 13.58 2.86 7.34
N TYR A 49 13.52 4.09 7.81
CA TYR A 49 14.45 4.66 8.78
C TYR A 49 13.72 4.98 10.08
N PHE A 50 14.45 5.13 11.17
CA PHE A 50 13.89 5.68 12.39
C PHE A 50 14.49 7.03 12.72
N GLN A 51 13.72 7.85 13.42
CA GLN A 51 14.15 9.15 13.96
C GLN A 51 13.77 9.24 15.42
N THR A 52 14.74 9.47 16.27
CA THR A 52 14.52 9.66 17.70
C THR A 52 15.47 10.69 18.27
N ASN A 53 15.19 11.20 19.47
CA ASN A 53 16.08 12.07 20.20
C ASN A 53 17.20 11.24 20.86
N GLN A 54 18.41 11.82 20.90
CA GLN A 54 19.58 11.24 21.57
C GLN A 54 19.52 11.46 23.08
N GLU A 55 20.52 10.95 23.82
CA GLU A 55 20.61 11.10 25.26
C GLU A 55 20.81 12.56 25.73
N ASP A 56 21.47 13.35 24.90
CA ASP A 56 21.62 14.80 25.07
C ASP A 56 20.38 15.62 24.71
N GLY A 57 19.30 14.95 24.27
CA GLY A 57 18.06 15.57 23.82
C GLY A 57 18.10 16.12 22.40
N ILE A 58 19.20 15.97 21.66
CA ILE A 58 19.34 16.45 20.28
C ILE A 58 18.66 15.47 19.30
N ILE A 59 18.04 16.01 18.27
CA ILE A 59 17.49 15.25 17.15
C ILE A 59 18.37 15.48 15.91
N TYR A 60 19.08 14.45 15.48
CA TYR A 60 19.84 14.47 14.23
C TYR A 60 18.92 14.03 13.09
N ASP A 61 18.56 14.97 12.25
CA ASP A 61 17.58 14.76 11.19
C ASP A 61 18.08 13.80 10.12
N VAL A 62 17.62 12.56 10.16
CA VAL A 62 17.99 11.49 9.22
C VAL A 62 17.55 11.80 7.79
N ARG A 63 16.50 12.62 7.58
CA ARG A 63 15.97 12.97 6.25
C ARG A 63 17.03 13.61 5.35
N LYS A 64 18.01 14.32 5.93
CA LYS A 64 19.11 14.98 5.20
C LYS A 64 20.06 14.00 4.51
N THR A 65 20.00 12.72 4.86
CA THR A 65 20.83 11.65 4.26
C THR A 65 20.06 10.77 3.30
N ILE A 66 18.74 10.95 3.19
CA ILE A 66 17.87 10.09 2.38
C ILE A 66 17.87 10.58 0.92
N ASN A 67 18.15 9.67 0.00
CA ASN A 67 18.09 9.92 -1.45
C ASN A 67 16.82 9.26 -2.03
N ALA A 68 15.68 9.92 -1.89
CA ALA A 68 14.39 9.47 -2.40
C ALA A 68 13.62 10.63 -3.05
N ASP A 69 12.71 10.31 -3.97
CA ASP A 69 11.83 11.32 -4.58
C ASP A 69 10.79 11.84 -3.59
N LYS A 70 10.26 10.93 -2.77
CA LYS A 70 9.29 11.23 -1.72
C LYS A 70 9.80 10.69 -0.39
N VAL A 71 9.71 11.52 0.64
CA VAL A 71 9.98 11.10 2.01
C VAL A 71 8.70 11.24 2.82
N VAL A 72 8.24 10.15 3.40
CA VAL A 72 7.09 10.13 4.32
C VAL A 72 7.61 10.04 5.74
N VAL A 73 7.22 10.99 6.59
CA VAL A 73 7.52 10.96 8.02
C VAL A 73 6.28 10.51 8.78
N LEU A 74 6.31 9.28 9.27
CA LEU A 74 5.30 8.74 10.19
C LEU A 74 5.64 9.25 11.59
N LEU A 75 4.93 10.26 12.05
CA LEU A 75 5.17 10.91 13.34
C LEU A 75 4.27 10.29 14.42
N LEU A 76 4.85 9.51 15.33
CA LEU A 76 4.15 8.84 16.44
C LEU A 76 3.99 9.81 17.61
N VAL A 77 2.90 10.58 17.61
CA VAL A 77 2.69 11.67 18.57
C VAL A 77 2.17 11.12 19.91
N ASP A 78 3.05 11.00 20.87
CA ASP A 78 2.77 10.57 22.24
C ASP A 78 3.05 11.67 23.28
N LEU A 79 2.81 11.40 24.56
CA LEU A 79 3.01 12.38 25.64
C LEU A 79 4.47 12.76 25.86
N CYS A 80 5.44 11.90 25.51
CA CYS A 80 6.86 12.16 25.76
C CYS A 80 7.38 13.32 24.92
N MET A 81 6.80 13.55 23.72
CA MET A 81 7.23 14.64 22.83
C MET A 81 6.89 16.03 23.37
N PHE A 82 5.86 16.20 24.20
CA PHE A 82 5.33 17.50 24.62
C PHE A 82 6.32 18.31 25.49
N ASN A 83 7.15 17.64 26.25
CA ASN A 83 8.08 18.30 27.18
C ASN A 83 9.48 18.50 26.58
N SER A 84 9.65 18.29 25.29
CA SER A 84 10.93 18.36 24.60
C SER A 84 10.98 19.53 23.63
N SER A 85 11.86 20.52 23.90
CA SER A 85 12.13 21.61 22.98
C SER A 85 12.72 21.13 21.64
N ALA A 86 13.47 20.03 21.66
CA ALA A 86 14.01 19.42 20.45
C ALA A 86 12.90 18.90 19.54
N TRP A 87 11.89 18.20 20.10
CA TRP A 87 10.71 17.77 19.33
C TRP A 87 9.90 18.95 18.84
N THR A 88 9.71 19.99 19.63
CA THR A 88 9.02 21.22 19.19
C THR A 88 9.70 21.82 17.96
N ASN A 89 11.02 21.96 17.97
CA ASN A 89 11.78 22.50 16.84
C ASN A 89 11.71 21.59 15.62
N TYR A 90 11.92 20.28 15.80
CA TYR A 90 11.85 19.30 14.72
C TYR A 90 10.47 19.25 14.05
N ILE A 91 9.39 19.28 14.84
CA ILE A 91 8.02 19.30 14.32
C ILE A 91 7.75 20.60 13.55
N ASN A 92 8.25 21.76 14.00
CA ASN A 92 8.13 23.00 13.25
C ASN A 92 8.84 22.94 11.89
N GLU A 93 10.02 22.34 11.82
CA GLU A 93 10.72 22.09 10.55
C GLU A 93 9.93 21.14 9.66
N LEU A 94 9.43 20.02 10.21
CA LEU A 94 8.59 19.07 9.48
C LEU A 94 7.36 19.73 8.84
N VAL A 95 6.64 20.55 9.60
CA VAL A 95 5.45 21.27 9.12
C VAL A 95 5.79 22.22 7.98
N ASN A 96 6.93 22.90 8.04
CA ASN A 96 7.38 23.78 6.98
C ASN A 96 7.75 22.97 5.72
N ASP A 97 8.45 21.87 5.87
CA ASP A 97 8.87 20.99 4.76
C ASP A 97 7.65 20.32 4.10
N ASP A 98 6.63 19.92 4.87
CA ASP A 98 5.37 19.36 4.36
C ASP A 98 4.60 20.42 3.52
N LYS A 99 4.50 21.67 4.00
CA LYS A 99 3.89 22.78 3.27
C LYS A 99 4.61 23.09 1.95
N ASN A 100 5.91 22.90 1.92
CA ASN A 100 6.74 23.12 0.73
C ASN A 100 6.81 21.88 -0.20
N GLY A 101 6.16 20.78 0.17
CA GLY A 101 6.15 19.53 -0.59
C GLY A 101 7.48 18.76 -0.58
N VAL A 102 8.39 19.09 0.35
CA VAL A 102 9.69 18.41 0.51
C VAL A 102 9.51 17.03 1.15
N VAL A 103 8.61 16.96 2.13
CA VAL A 103 8.23 15.72 2.79
C VAL A 103 6.72 15.61 2.87
N LYS A 104 6.22 14.42 3.18
CA LYS A 104 4.83 14.20 3.59
C LYS A 104 4.80 13.78 5.06
N VAL A 105 4.13 14.54 5.90
CA VAL A 105 3.98 14.20 7.32
C VAL A 105 2.67 13.44 7.53
N LEU A 106 2.76 12.27 8.15
CA LEU A 106 1.62 11.44 8.56
C LEU A 106 1.62 11.33 10.10
N PRO A 107 0.95 12.24 10.80
CA PRO A 107 0.88 12.18 12.25
C PRO A 107 -0.09 11.11 12.73
N VAL A 108 0.34 10.30 13.70
CA VAL A 108 -0.46 9.28 14.39
C VAL A 108 -0.77 9.75 15.79
N ALA A 109 -2.05 9.82 16.17
CA ALA A 109 -2.46 10.24 17.49
C ALA A 109 -2.37 9.06 18.47
N LEU A 110 -1.37 9.05 19.34
CA LEU A 110 -1.16 8.04 20.37
C LEU A 110 -1.49 8.55 21.79
N CYS A 111 -2.02 9.76 21.90
CA CYS A 111 -2.58 10.31 23.13
C CYS A 111 -3.70 11.31 22.84
N GLN A 112 -4.49 11.64 23.84
CA GLN A 112 -5.62 12.56 23.69
C GLN A 112 -5.21 14.00 23.32
N TYR A 113 -3.98 14.40 23.64
CA TYR A 113 -3.45 15.74 23.38
C TYR A 113 -2.66 15.83 22.07
N ALA A 114 -2.56 14.76 21.29
CA ALA A 114 -1.75 14.71 20.08
C ALA A 114 -1.95 15.91 19.13
N PHE A 115 -3.18 16.45 19.06
CA PHE A 115 -3.52 17.57 18.19
C PHE A 115 -3.01 18.92 18.67
N ASP A 116 -2.59 19.02 19.95
CA ASP A 116 -2.11 20.24 20.58
C ASP A 116 -0.58 20.40 20.49
N ILE A 117 0.12 19.38 19.95
CA ILE A 117 1.59 19.38 19.88
C ILE A 117 2.13 20.51 18.98
N ASN A 118 1.39 20.86 17.94
CA ASN A 118 1.72 21.97 17.04
C ASN A 118 0.41 22.48 16.38
N HIS A 119 0.19 23.78 16.39
CA HIS A 119 -1.05 24.39 15.88
C HIS A 119 -1.32 24.10 14.41
N GLU A 120 -0.29 24.13 13.56
CA GLU A 120 -0.45 23.87 12.13
C GLU A 120 -0.62 22.38 11.85
N LEU A 121 0.14 21.52 12.53
CA LEU A 121 -0.01 20.07 12.45
C LEU A 121 -1.39 19.63 12.95
N GLY A 122 -1.93 20.28 14.00
CA GLY A 122 -3.27 20.01 14.54
C GLY A 122 -4.42 20.26 13.54
N LYS A 123 -4.18 21.07 12.50
CA LYS A 123 -5.13 21.27 11.39
C LYS A 123 -5.09 20.17 10.35
N GLN A 124 -4.04 19.36 10.32
CA GLN A 124 -3.89 18.26 9.39
C GLN A 124 -4.72 17.05 9.82
N GLN A 125 -4.92 16.13 8.89
CA GLN A 125 -5.60 14.88 9.18
C GLN A 125 -4.62 13.89 9.82
N TYR A 126 -4.82 13.57 11.09
CA TYR A 126 -4.11 12.50 11.78
C TYR A 126 -4.64 11.12 11.40
N ILE A 127 -3.78 10.13 11.45
CA ILE A 127 -4.19 8.74 11.56
C ILE A 127 -4.79 8.56 12.96
N ARG A 128 -6.12 8.53 13.03
CA ARG A 128 -6.88 8.32 14.26
C ARG A 128 -7.35 6.88 14.31
N LEU A 129 -6.99 6.19 15.36
CA LEU A 129 -7.36 4.80 15.59
C LEU A 129 -8.49 4.72 16.64
N LYS A 130 -9.16 3.58 16.71
CA LYS A 130 -10.18 3.32 17.74
C LYS A 130 -9.59 3.32 19.16
N SER A 131 -8.29 3.14 19.29
CA SER A 131 -7.54 3.19 20.55
C SER A 131 -6.22 3.94 20.35
N TYR A 132 -5.71 4.57 21.40
CA TYR A 132 -4.35 5.14 21.42
C TYR A 132 -3.26 4.05 21.49
N ASP A 133 -3.64 2.81 21.82
CA ASP A 133 -2.77 1.65 21.65
C ASP A 133 -2.81 1.17 20.19
N ILE A 134 -1.78 1.56 19.45
CA ILE A 134 -1.64 1.19 18.04
C ILE A 134 -1.57 -0.33 17.84
N ARG A 135 -1.07 -1.08 18.83
CA ARG A 135 -0.99 -2.54 18.76
C ARG A 135 -2.37 -3.20 18.76
N ALA A 136 -3.29 -2.66 19.58
CA ALA A 136 -4.67 -3.12 19.61
C ALA A 136 -5.45 -2.81 18.30
N CYS A 137 -4.95 -1.86 17.49
CA CYS A 137 -5.56 -1.42 16.24
C CYS A 137 -4.63 -1.60 15.04
N TRP A 138 -3.70 -2.58 15.08
CA TRP A 138 -2.62 -2.70 14.10
C TRP A 138 -3.09 -2.81 12.66
N GLN A 139 -4.09 -3.63 12.37
CA GLN A 139 -4.64 -3.77 11.03
C GLN A 139 -5.33 -2.49 10.55
N GLU A 140 -6.12 -1.83 11.41
CA GLU A 140 -6.73 -0.52 11.09
C GLU A 140 -5.64 0.53 10.78
N PHE A 141 -4.56 0.54 11.56
CA PHE A 141 -3.43 1.41 11.31
C PHE A 141 -2.79 1.11 9.94
N LEU A 142 -2.49 -0.15 9.64
CA LEU A 142 -1.87 -0.54 8.37
C LEU A 142 -2.74 -0.18 7.17
N ILE A 143 -4.05 -0.38 7.23
CA ILE A 143 -4.98 -0.01 6.15
C ILE A 143 -4.86 1.50 5.84
N ARG A 144 -4.88 2.36 6.87
CA ARG A 144 -4.79 3.81 6.69
C ARG A 144 -3.41 4.22 6.19
N PHE A 145 -2.37 3.60 6.73
CA PHE A 145 -1.00 3.89 6.39
C PHE A 145 -0.68 3.49 4.94
N TYR A 146 -1.09 2.30 4.50
CA TYR A 146 -0.91 1.87 3.11
C TYR A 146 -1.69 2.75 2.13
N ASP A 147 -2.94 3.15 2.45
CA ASP A 147 -3.70 4.10 1.62
C ASP A 147 -2.94 5.42 1.42
N ASP A 148 -2.41 6.00 2.51
CA ASP A 148 -1.64 7.24 2.46
C ASP A 148 -0.31 7.07 1.68
N LEU A 149 0.38 5.93 1.83
CA LEU A 149 1.60 5.63 1.07
C LEU A 149 1.32 5.47 -0.43
N ILE A 150 0.27 4.73 -0.80
CA ILE A 150 -0.15 4.56 -2.21
C ILE A 150 -0.41 5.92 -2.85
N ARG A 151 -1.19 6.78 -2.19
CA ARG A 151 -1.48 8.13 -2.69
C ARG A 151 -0.21 8.96 -2.86
N THR A 152 0.75 8.80 -1.96
CA THR A 152 2.03 9.50 -2.03
C THR A 152 2.86 9.01 -3.21
N VAL A 153 2.95 7.69 -3.43
CA VAL A 153 3.68 7.11 -4.58
C VAL A 153 3.03 7.49 -5.91
N CYS A 154 1.69 7.50 -5.96
CA CYS A 154 0.94 7.80 -7.18
C CYS A 154 0.73 9.31 -7.43
N ASP A 155 1.19 10.19 -6.55
CA ASP A 155 0.89 11.63 -6.59
C ASP A 155 -0.62 11.94 -6.72
N SER A 156 -1.47 11.11 -6.09
CA SER A 156 -2.93 11.18 -6.24
C SER A 156 -3.62 11.56 -4.94
N GLN A 157 -4.63 12.43 -5.05
CA GLN A 157 -5.55 12.73 -3.94
C GLN A 157 -6.88 11.98 -4.07
N GLU A 158 -7.05 11.22 -5.15
CA GLU A 158 -8.27 10.45 -5.38
C GLU A 158 -8.35 9.27 -4.42
N LYS A 159 -9.57 8.92 -4.05
CA LYS A 159 -9.82 7.75 -3.22
C LYS A 159 -9.58 6.48 -4.03
N LEU A 160 -8.93 5.51 -3.42
CA LEU A 160 -8.75 4.21 -4.03
C LEU A 160 -10.11 3.54 -4.26
N GLN A 161 -10.32 3.07 -5.47
CA GLN A 161 -11.51 2.35 -5.87
C GLN A 161 -11.27 0.85 -5.79
N ILE A 162 -12.20 0.10 -5.21
CA ILE A 162 -12.12 -1.36 -5.12
C ILE A 162 -13.21 -1.97 -5.98
N PHE A 163 -12.79 -2.79 -6.94
CA PHE A 163 -13.68 -3.61 -7.76
C PHE A 163 -13.82 -5.01 -7.13
N ILE A 164 -15.06 -5.44 -6.89
CA ILE A 164 -15.35 -6.74 -6.28
C ILE A 164 -15.88 -7.69 -7.35
N SER A 165 -15.04 -8.63 -7.78
CA SER A 165 -15.42 -9.69 -8.71
C SER A 165 -15.96 -10.90 -7.94
N HIS A 166 -17.19 -11.31 -8.26
CA HIS A 166 -17.85 -12.44 -7.64
C HIS A 166 -18.84 -13.13 -8.57
N THR A 167 -19.17 -14.37 -8.32
CA THR A 167 -20.23 -15.06 -9.05
C THR A 167 -21.61 -14.75 -8.47
N LYS A 168 -22.61 -14.61 -9.33
CA LYS A 168 -24.02 -14.42 -8.96
C LYS A 168 -24.84 -15.73 -9.00
N LYS A 169 -24.21 -16.85 -9.36
CA LYS A 169 -24.88 -18.11 -9.65
C LYS A 169 -24.40 -19.27 -8.77
N ASP A 170 -23.89 -18.97 -7.59
CA ASP A 170 -23.64 -20.00 -6.58
C ASP A 170 -24.96 -20.54 -6.05
N GLU A 171 -25.08 -21.85 -5.85
CA GLU A 171 -26.29 -22.48 -5.32
C GLU A 171 -26.63 -21.97 -3.91
N ASP A 172 -25.59 -21.72 -3.10
CA ASP A 172 -25.70 -21.19 -1.73
C ASP A 172 -25.64 -19.66 -1.66
N ARG A 173 -25.51 -18.96 -2.79
CA ARG A 173 -25.37 -17.50 -2.91
C ARG A 173 -24.18 -16.90 -2.16
N LEU A 174 -23.19 -17.69 -1.78
CA LEU A 174 -22.05 -17.30 -0.95
C LEU A 174 -21.27 -16.12 -1.54
N GLY A 175 -21.03 -16.11 -2.86
CA GLY A 175 -20.34 -15.01 -3.54
C GLY A 175 -21.06 -13.68 -3.38
N ILE A 176 -22.40 -13.66 -3.55
CA ILE A 176 -23.23 -12.45 -3.37
C ILE A 176 -23.22 -11.98 -1.93
N GLU A 177 -23.39 -12.90 -0.97
CA GLU A 177 -23.42 -12.55 0.45
C GLU A 177 -22.10 -11.92 0.90
N LYS A 178 -20.98 -12.54 0.57
CA LYS A 178 -19.65 -12.04 0.91
C LYS A 178 -19.30 -10.73 0.18
N ALA A 179 -19.76 -10.55 -1.05
CA ALA A 179 -19.62 -9.28 -1.75
C ALA A 179 -20.39 -8.16 -1.03
N ASN A 180 -21.61 -8.42 -0.57
CA ASN A 180 -22.39 -7.44 0.18
C ASN A 180 -21.79 -7.14 1.57
N GLU A 181 -21.24 -8.15 2.26
CA GLU A 181 -20.52 -7.94 3.52
C GLU A 181 -19.29 -7.03 3.31
N LEU A 182 -18.48 -7.31 2.29
CA LEU A 182 -17.32 -6.48 1.97
C LEU A 182 -17.72 -5.04 1.61
N LYS A 183 -18.81 -4.86 0.85
CA LYS A 183 -19.37 -3.52 0.56
C LYS A 183 -19.75 -2.77 1.82
N ALA A 184 -20.46 -3.42 2.72
CA ALA A 184 -20.89 -2.82 3.98
C ALA A 184 -19.67 -2.42 4.83
N TYR A 185 -18.67 -3.30 4.92
CA TYR A 185 -17.42 -3.04 5.61
C TYR A 185 -16.69 -1.81 5.02
N LEU A 186 -16.50 -1.74 3.70
CA LEU A 186 -15.81 -0.61 3.04
C LEU A 186 -16.51 0.72 3.29
N ARG A 187 -17.85 0.73 3.37
CA ARG A 187 -18.63 1.95 3.64
C ARG A 187 -18.57 2.39 5.10
N ALA A 188 -18.47 1.46 6.02
CA ALA A 188 -18.57 1.74 7.46
C ALA A 188 -17.22 2.06 8.10
N ASP A 189 -16.18 1.29 7.77
CA ASP A 189 -14.96 1.23 8.56
C ASP A 189 -13.73 1.81 7.88
N THR A 190 -13.79 2.13 6.57
CA THR A 190 -12.61 2.60 5.84
C THR A 190 -12.82 3.95 5.17
N LYS A 191 -11.71 4.67 4.90
CA LYS A 191 -11.70 5.83 3.99
C LYS A 191 -11.77 5.40 2.51
N LEU A 192 -11.72 4.11 2.23
CA LEU A 192 -11.82 3.50 0.92
C LEU A 192 -13.30 3.49 0.49
N ASN A 193 -13.84 4.65 0.14
CA ASN A 193 -15.28 4.82 -0.08
C ASN A 193 -15.76 4.47 -1.49
N SER A 194 -14.86 4.10 -2.36
CA SER A 194 -15.27 3.79 -3.73
C SER A 194 -15.20 2.30 -3.93
N PHE A 195 -16.31 1.72 -4.14
CA PHE A 195 -16.43 0.36 -4.60
C PHE A 195 -17.27 0.41 -5.88
N TYR A 196 -16.90 -0.41 -6.82
CA TYR A 196 -17.62 -0.58 -8.08
C TYR A 196 -18.10 -2.03 -8.19
N ASP A 197 -19.38 -2.22 -8.50
CA ASP A 197 -19.99 -3.50 -8.81
C ASP A 197 -20.62 -3.40 -10.22
N ALA A 198 -20.73 -4.51 -10.90
CA ALA A 198 -21.45 -4.62 -12.16
C ALA A 198 -22.91 -4.08 -12.11
N ASN A 199 -23.46 -3.86 -10.91
CA ASN A 199 -24.78 -3.23 -10.72
C ASN A 199 -24.73 -1.68 -10.74
N ASP A 200 -23.54 -1.07 -10.68
CA ASP A 200 -23.37 0.40 -10.70
C ASP A 200 -23.15 0.92 -12.14
N ILE A 201 -23.39 0.06 -13.14
CA ILE A 201 -23.27 0.40 -14.57
C ILE A 201 -24.45 1.26 -14.98
N LEU A 202 -24.16 2.38 -15.61
CA LEU A 202 -25.18 3.28 -16.15
C LEU A 202 -25.93 2.64 -17.34
N ASP A 203 -27.26 2.77 -17.37
CA ASP A 203 -28.09 2.32 -18.46
C ASP A 203 -27.67 2.95 -19.79
N GLY A 204 -27.62 2.15 -20.85
CA GLY A 204 -27.37 2.61 -22.22
C GLY A 204 -25.91 2.54 -22.70
N TYR A 205 -24.96 2.10 -21.85
CA TYR A 205 -23.57 1.84 -22.27
C TYR A 205 -23.28 0.36 -22.45
N SER A 206 -22.27 0.04 -23.28
CA SER A 206 -21.82 -1.34 -23.43
C SER A 206 -21.24 -1.83 -22.09
N PHE A 207 -21.87 -2.84 -21.53
CA PHE A 207 -21.53 -3.44 -20.23
C PHE A 207 -20.04 -3.82 -20.14
N GLY A 208 -19.50 -4.41 -21.22
CA GLY A 208 -18.12 -4.89 -21.24
C GLY A 208 -17.06 -3.78 -21.22
N ASP A 209 -17.32 -2.66 -21.88
CA ASP A 209 -16.35 -1.57 -21.98
C ASP A 209 -16.28 -0.77 -20.69
N GLN A 210 -17.41 -0.54 -20.02
CA GLN A 210 -17.42 0.13 -18.71
C GLN A 210 -16.74 -0.69 -17.63
N ILE A 211 -16.96 -2.01 -17.59
CA ILE A 211 -16.24 -2.87 -16.65
C ILE A 211 -14.74 -2.75 -16.87
N LYS A 212 -14.27 -2.84 -18.12
CA LYS A 212 -12.84 -2.74 -18.43
C LYS A 212 -12.25 -1.40 -18.00
N GLU A 213 -12.92 -0.29 -18.28
CA GLU A 213 -12.42 1.06 -17.93
C GLU A 213 -12.41 1.30 -16.42
N ASN A 214 -13.43 0.84 -15.70
CA ASN A 214 -13.46 0.98 -14.24
C ASN A 214 -12.45 0.07 -13.55
N LEU A 215 -12.29 -1.17 -14.05
CA LEU A 215 -11.35 -2.12 -13.51
C LEU A 215 -9.90 -1.62 -13.62
N LYS A 216 -9.52 -0.98 -14.73
CA LYS A 216 -8.19 -0.38 -14.90
C LYS A 216 -7.82 0.66 -13.86
N LYS A 217 -8.81 1.33 -13.26
CA LYS A 217 -8.64 2.39 -12.27
C LYS A 217 -8.87 1.93 -10.84
N SER A 218 -9.07 0.61 -10.66
CA SER A 218 -9.47 0.03 -9.37
C SER A 218 -8.40 -0.91 -8.84
N LEU A 219 -8.53 -1.26 -7.57
CA LEU A 219 -7.93 -2.46 -6.99
C LEU A 219 -8.94 -3.61 -7.13
N LEU A 220 -8.50 -4.82 -7.42
CA LEU A 220 -9.38 -5.95 -7.69
C LEU A 220 -9.40 -6.96 -6.54
N VAL A 221 -10.57 -7.20 -5.97
CA VAL A 221 -10.81 -8.32 -5.04
C VAL A 221 -11.64 -9.38 -5.76
N ILE A 222 -11.11 -10.58 -5.87
CA ILE A 222 -11.79 -11.74 -6.43
C ILE A 222 -12.29 -12.63 -5.30
N LEU A 223 -13.61 -12.77 -5.20
CA LEU A 223 -14.25 -13.69 -4.25
C LEU A 223 -14.43 -15.06 -4.93
N GLU A 224 -13.47 -15.95 -4.68
CA GLU A 224 -13.40 -17.25 -5.35
C GLU A 224 -14.25 -18.29 -4.64
N THR A 225 -15.32 -18.73 -5.32
CA THR A 225 -16.17 -19.88 -4.95
C THR A 225 -15.98 -21.02 -5.94
N SER A 226 -16.62 -22.16 -5.70
CA SER A 226 -16.53 -23.34 -6.58
C SER A 226 -16.96 -23.09 -8.02
N THR A 227 -17.85 -22.14 -8.25
CA THR A 227 -18.39 -21.81 -9.57
C THR A 227 -17.75 -20.60 -10.23
N TYR A 228 -16.80 -19.92 -9.55
CA TYR A 228 -16.18 -18.70 -10.07
C TYR A 228 -15.51 -18.91 -11.42
N SER A 229 -14.69 -19.96 -11.56
CA SER A 229 -13.93 -20.26 -12.76
C SER A 229 -14.80 -20.70 -13.95
N ASP A 230 -16.03 -21.13 -13.71
CA ASP A 230 -16.98 -21.57 -14.75
C ASP A 230 -17.73 -20.39 -15.37
N ARG A 231 -17.56 -19.19 -14.82
CA ARG A 231 -18.27 -17.99 -15.29
C ARG A 231 -17.40 -17.18 -16.23
N GLU A 232 -17.91 -16.98 -17.43
CA GLU A 232 -17.21 -16.24 -18.49
C GLU A 232 -16.83 -14.82 -18.04
N TRP A 233 -17.76 -14.09 -17.41
CA TRP A 233 -17.50 -12.74 -16.91
C TRP A 233 -16.44 -12.70 -15.83
N CYS A 234 -16.46 -13.61 -14.87
CA CYS A 234 -15.43 -13.70 -13.83
C CYS A 234 -14.04 -13.95 -14.45
N ARG A 235 -13.97 -14.79 -15.49
CA ARG A 235 -12.71 -15.00 -16.24
C ARG A 235 -12.27 -13.74 -16.98
N ILE A 236 -13.20 -13.02 -17.63
CA ILE A 236 -12.90 -11.76 -18.33
C ILE A 236 -12.36 -10.72 -17.34
N GLU A 237 -13.01 -10.54 -16.20
CA GLU A 237 -12.56 -9.61 -15.16
C GLU A 237 -11.14 -9.95 -14.66
N ALA A 238 -10.86 -11.23 -14.39
CA ALA A 238 -9.55 -11.69 -13.99
C ALA A 238 -8.48 -11.45 -15.08
N ILE A 239 -8.80 -11.73 -16.35
CA ILE A 239 -7.89 -11.51 -17.48
C ILE A 239 -7.64 -10.01 -17.68
N VAL A 240 -8.68 -9.19 -17.69
CA VAL A 240 -8.55 -7.72 -17.86
C VAL A 240 -7.73 -7.11 -16.72
N GLY A 241 -7.97 -7.55 -15.47
CA GLY A 241 -7.16 -7.15 -14.32
C GLY A 241 -5.69 -7.47 -14.53
N LYS A 242 -5.39 -8.66 -15.00
CA LYS A 242 -4.04 -9.14 -15.28
C LYS A 242 -3.36 -8.36 -16.42
N GLU A 243 -4.03 -8.21 -17.55
CA GLU A 243 -3.53 -7.49 -18.73
C GLU A 243 -3.23 -6.01 -18.47
N ASN A 244 -3.95 -5.40 -17.53
CA ASN A 244 -3.79 -4.01 -17.16
C ASN A 244 -3.02 -3.83 -15.84
N HIS A 245 -2.35 -4.86 -15.36
CA HIS A 245 -1.55 -4.82 -14.13
C HIS A 245 -2.31 -4.30 -12.90
N VAL A 246 -3.61 -4.56 -12.82
CA VAL A 246 -4.44 -4.15 -11.69
C VAL A 246 -4.00 -4.91 -10.44
N PRO A 247 -3.67 -4.21 -9.32
CA PRO A 247 -3.39 -4.88 -8.06
C PRO A 247 -4.56 -5.78 -7.65
N THR A 248 -4.32 -7.08 -7.54
CA THR A 248 -5.37 -8.09 -7.40
C THR A 248 -5.09 -9.01 -6.23
N VAL A 249 -6.11 -9.31 -5.44
CA VAL A 249 -6.09 -10.34 -4.39
C VAL A 249 -7.25 -11.30 -4.59
N VAL A 250 -6.96 -12.59 -4.44
CA VAL A 250 -7.97 -13.67 -4.46
C VAL A 250 -8.32 -14.05 -3.04
N VAL A 251 -9.60 -13.95 -2.71
CA VAL A 251 -10.17 -14.39 -1.44
C VAL A 251 -10.86 -15.73 -1.65
N SER A 252 -10.26 -16.78 -1.12
CA SER A 252 -10.83 -18.13 -1.20
C SER A 252 -11.93 -18.32 -0.18
N LEU A 253 -13.14 -18.58 -0.65
CA LEU A 253 -14.32 -18.85 0.19
C LEU A 253 -14.56 -20.35 0.38
N PHE A 254 -13.60 -21.19 0.04
CA PHE A 254 -13.73 -22.63 0.16
C PHE A 254 -13.59 -23.13 1.60
N ASN A 255 -14.48 -24.04 1.99
CA ASN A 255 -14.36 -24.85 3.17
C ASN A 255 -13.65 -26.17 2.78
N GLY A 256 -12.37 -26.35 3.19
CA GLY A 256 -11.59 -27.56 2.89
C GLY A 256 -10.49 -27.38 1.84
N LEU A 257 -10.32 -28.38 0.98
CA LEU A 257 -9.28 -28.34 -0.06
C LEU A 257 -9.64 -27.32 -1.14
N ILE A 258 -8.70 -26.47 -1.48
CA ILE A 258 -8.85 -25.50 -2.57
C ILE A 258 -8.66 -26.26 -3.88
N PRO A 259 -9.66 -26.25 -4.77
CA PRO A 259 -9.54 -26.85 -6.09
C PRO A 259 -8.48 -26.14 -6.93
N ARG A 260 -8.11 -26.73 -8.05
CA ARG A 260 -7.15 -26.13 -8.97
C ARG A 260 -7.65 -24.74 -9.41
N THR A 261 -6.85 -23.74 -9.07
CA THR A 261 -7.16 -22.35 -9.41
C THR A 261 -7.17 -22.12 -10.92
N PHE A 262 -7.99 -21.18 -11.38
CA PHE A 262 -7.96 -20.68 -12.74
C PHE A 262 -6.54 -20.27 -13.13
N PRO A 263 -5.95 -20.74 -14.25
CA PRO A 263 -4.52 -20.61 -14.55
C PRO A 263 -3.97 -19.19 -14.43
N TYR A 264 -4.77 -18.19 -14.81
CA TYR A 264 -4.38 -16.77 -14.75
C TYR A 264 -4.30 -16.20 -13.31
N LEU A 265 -4.78 -16.92 -12.31
CA LEU A 265 -4.71 -16.51 -10.91
C LEU A 265 -3.62 -17.23 -10.11
N GLY A 266 -2.82 -18.09 -10.77
CA GLY A 266 -1.86 -18.95 -10.09
C GLY A 266 -0.73 -18.23 -9.35
N ASN A 267 -0.36 -17.02 -9.80
CA ASN A 267 0.65 -16.16 -9.18
C ASN A 267 0.05 -14.91 -8.52
N THR A 268 -1.27 -14.86 -8.34
CA THR A 268 -1.96 -13.76 -7.65
C THR A 268 -1.97 -14.05 -6.15
N PRO A 269 -1.68 -13.05 -5.28
CA PRO A 269 -1.80 -13.20 -3.84
C PRO A 269 -3.17 -13.75 -3.46
N LYS A 270 -3.18 -14.78 -2.62
CA LYS A 270 -4.41 -15.49 -2.25
C LYS A 270 -4.50 -15.67 -0.74
N ILE A 271 -5.64 -15.33 -0.20
CA ILE A 271 -5.96 -15.51 1.23
C ILE A 271 -7.21 -16.37 1.37
N ARG A 272 -7.23 -17.26 2.34
CA ARG A 272 -8.47 -17.95 2.76
C ARG A 272 -9.23 -17.00 3.67
N PHE A 273 -10.52 -16.80 3.39
CA PHE A 273 -11.35 -15.92 4.21
C PHE A 273 -11.54 -16.51 5.62
N GLY A 274 -10.96 -15.84 6.60
CA GLY A 274 -11.05 -16.20 8.03
C GLY A 274 -12.16 -15.48 8.79
N GLY A 275 -13.04 -14.74 8.09
CA GLY A 275 -14.11 -13.93 8.73
C GLY A 275 -13.67 -12.48 9.02
N ASN A 276 -12.44 -12.08 8.68
CA ASN A 276 -11.92 -10.75 8.94
C ASN A 276 -11.59 -10.02 7.62
N TRP A 277 -12.30 -8.93 7.32
CA TRP A 277 -12.05 -8.12 6.14
C TRP A 277 -10.83 -7.22 6.26
N ASP A 278 -10.38 -6.88 7.47
CA ASP A 278 -9.15 -6.09 7.67
C ASP A 278 -7.94 -6.81 7.07
N GLU A 279 -7.84 -8.14 7.23
CA GLU A 279 -6.75 -8.95 6.65
C GLU A 279 -6.77 -8.92 5.13
N VAL A 280 -7.94 -9.02 4.51
CA VAL A 280 -8.11 -8.96 3.06
C VAL A 280 -7.70 -7.60 2.52
N ILE A 281 -8.16 -6.53 3.17
CA ILE A 281 -7.87 -5.16 2.73
C ILE A 281 -6.40 -4.79 2.97
N CYS A 282 -5.81 -5.20 4.09
CA CYS A 282 -4.36 -5.05 4.32
C CYS A 282 -3.55 -5.73 3.22
N LEU A 283 -3.89 -6.97 2.86
CA LEU A 283 -3.21 -7.69 1.78
C LEU A 283 -3.38 -7.00 0.43
N LEU A 284 -4.59 -6.51 0.12
CA LEU A 284 -4.89 -5.79 -1.13
C LEU A 284 -4.08 -4.50 -1.23
N LEU A 285 -4.06 -3.68 -0.18
CA LEU A 285 -3.34 -2.41 -0.17
C LEU A 285 -1.82 -2.63 -0.18
N ARG A 286 -1.32 -3.64 0.54
CA ARG A 286 0.09 -4.02 0.46
C ARG A 286 0.48 -4.44 -0.96
N THR A 287 -0.36 -5.25 -1.63
CA THR A 287 -0.15 -5.67 -3.02
C THR A 287 -0.17 -4.47 -3.97
N ALA A 288 -1.07 -3.51 -3.74
CA ALA A 288 -1.13 -2.29 -4.53
C ALA A 288 0.11 -1.41 -4.33
N LEU A 289 0.54 -1.22 -3.08
CA LEU A 289 1.73 -0.45 -2.76
C LEU A 289 2.98 -1.06 -3.40
N ASP A 290 3.15 -2.38 -3.32
CA ASP A 290 4.27 -3.09 -3.96
C ASP A 290 4.30 -2.83 -5.46
N LYS A 291 3.17 -3.02 -6.14
CA LYS A 291 3.07 -2.81 -7.59
C LYS A 291 3.39 -1.37 -8.00
N TYR A 292 2.75 -0.39 -7.39
CA TYR A 292 2.95 1.02 -7.74
C TYR A 292 4.36 1.51 -7.39
N TYR A 293 4.92 1.04 -6.28
CA TYR A 293 6.30 1.34 -5.93
C TYR A 293 7.27 0.71 -6.94
N GLU A 294 7.05 -0.54 -7.35
CA GLU A 294 7.88 -1.22 -8.36
C GLU A 294 7.83 -0.52 -9.71
N GLU A 295 6.64 -0.12 -10.19
CA GLU A 295 6.46 0.66 -11.42
C GLU A 295 7.27 1.95 -11.36
N ARG A 296 7.13 2.72 -10.29
CA ARG A 296 7.85 3.98 -10.12
C ARG A 296 9.37 3.78 -9.99
N TYR A 297 9.78 2.70 -9.30
CA TYR A 297 11.19 2.33 -9.20
C TYR A 297 11.81 2.05 -10.57
N LEU A 298 11.12 1.27 -11.40
CA LEU A 298 11.56 0.94 -12.75
C LEU A 298 11.60 2.18 -13.65
N GLU A 299 10.64 3.09 -13.53
CA GLU A 299 10.64 4.38 -14.22
C GLU A 299 11.87 5.21 -13.84
N ASN A 300 12.14 5.41 -12.56
CA ASN A 300 13.29 6.15 -12.06
C ASN A 300 14.61 5.53 -12.53
N PHE A 301 14.72 4.20 -12.45
CA PHE A 301 15.90 3.48 -12.88
C PHE A 301 16.14 3.62 -14.38
N SER A 302 15.10 3.59 -15.20
CA SER A 302 15.20 3.76 -16.64
C SER A 302 15.62 5.17 -17.05
N GLN A 303 15.22 6.20 -16.29
CA GLN A 303 15.64 7.58 -16.51
C GLN A 303 17.15 7.79 -16.29
N THR A 304 17.70 7.11 -15.29
CA THR A 304 19.15 7.17 -15.01
C THR A 304 19.99 6.26 -15.91
N ASN A 305 19.36 5.28 -16.58
CA ASN A 305 20.02 4.33 -17.45
C ASN A 305 19.25 4.13 -18.76
N SER A 306 19.59 4.91 -19.77
CA SER A 306 18.94 4.89 -21.09
C SER A 306 19.03 3.56 -21.85
N LYS A 307 19.82 2.60 -21.38
CA LYS A 307 19.94 1.25 -21.96
C LYS A 307 18.93 0.26 -21.34
N VAL A 308 18.13 0.69 -20.37
CA VAL A 308 17.18 -0.13 -19.67
C VAL A 308 15.78 0.32 -20.03
N ILE A 309 14.92 -0.62 -20.39
CA ILE A 309 13.50 -0.38 -20.58
C ILE A 309 12.76 -1.00 -19.39
N PRO A 310 11.97 -0.22 -18.65
CA PRO A 310 11.14 -0.78 -17.59
C PRO A 310 10.02 -1.64 -18.19
N MET A 311 9.85 -2.83 -17.68
CA MET A 311 8.76 -3.72 -18.07
C MET A 311 8.21 -4.46 -16.86
N MET A 312 6.88 -4.50 -16.76
CA MET A 312 6.17 -5.30 -15.75
C MET A 312 5.68 -6.59 -16.43
N PRO A 313 6.40 -7.71 -16.27
CA PRO A 313 6.22 -8.85 -17.14
C PRO A 313 5.19 -9.85 -16.64
N GLU A 314 3.97 -9.70 -17.01
CA GLU A 314 3.05 -10.85 -16.88
C GLU A 314 2.95 -11.66 -18.18
N PHE A 315 3.20 -11.03 -19.34
CA PHE A 315 3.15 -11.66 -20.67
C PHE A 315 4.20 -11.08 -21.62
N ILE A 316 5.49 -11.34 -21.37
CA ILE A 316 6.53 -10.76 -22.21
C ILE A 316 6.82 -11.61 -23.45
N ASN A 317 6.87 -10.95 -24.58
CA ASN A 317 7.58 -11.41 -25.76
C ASN A 317 8.89 -10.65 -25.89
N ILE A 318 9.92 -11.08 -25.16
CA ILE A 318 11.24 -10.47 -25.09
C ILE A 318 11.93 -10.41 -26.48
N GLY A 319 11.52 -11.25 -27.43
CA GLY A 319 12.14 -11.35 -28.74
C GLY A 319 11.82 -10.21 -29.72
N LYS A 320 11.05 -9.18 -29.31
CA LYS A 320 10.61 -8.08 -30.19
C LYS A 320 11.15 -6.70 -29.86
N VAL A 321 12.08 -6.59 -28.91
CA VAL A 321 12.59 -5.28 -28.50
C VAL A 321 13.95 -5.03 -29.18
N ASP A 322 13.90 -4.42 -30.36
CA ASP A 322 15.11 -4.07 -31.11
C ASP A 322 15.92 -2.95 -30.44
N GLY A 323 17.23 -3.12 -30.35
CA GLY A 323 18.13 -2.10 -29.84
C GLY A 323 18.26 -1.99 -28.32
N VAL A 324 17.65 -2.89 -27.56
CA VAL A 324 17.72 -2.91 -26.10
C VAL A 324 18.81 -3.84 -25.61
N ASN A 325 19.72 -3.32 -24.80
CA ASN A 325 20.80 -4.12 -24.22
C ASN A 325 20.38 -4.88 -22.95
N GLN A 326 19.35 -4.39 -22.27
CA GLN A 326 18.87 -4.97 -21.03
C GLN A 326 17.41 -4.63 -20.81
N ILE A 327 16.62 -5.63 -20.38
CA ILE A 327 15.23 -5.47 -19.94
C ILE A 327 15.20 -5.69 -18.44
N LEU A 328 14.69 -4.71 -17.70
CA LEU A 328 14.51 -4.79 -16.27
C LEU A 328 13.04 -5.12 -15.96
N CYS A 329 12.80 -6.34 -15.48
CA CYS A 329 11.45 -6.84 -15.18
C CYS A 329 11.08 -6.76 -13.71
N LYS A 330 12.07 -6.64 -12.84
CA LYS A 330 11.93 -6.54 -11.39
C LYS A 330 13.00 -5.61 -10.88
N ARG A 331 12.75 -5.03 -9.72
CA ARG A 331 13.78 -4.28 -9.01
C ARG A 331 15.05 -5.10 -8.88
N PRO A 332 16.22 -4.54 -9.23
CA PRO A 332 17.47 -5.24 -8.98
C PRO A 332 17.58 -5.50 -7.48
N LYS A 333 17.95 -6.71 -7.13
CA LYS A 333 18.29 -7.04 -5.74
C LYS A 333 19.61 -6.35 -5.43
N THR A 334 19.54 -5.11 -4.98
CA THR A 334 20.72 -4.41 -4.45
C THR A 334 21.03 -5.00 -3.10
N ASP A 335 22.22 -5.53 -2.92
CA ASP A 335 22.77 -5.76 -1.59
C ASP A 335 22.93 -4.36 -0.98
N LEU A 336 21.99 -3.97 -0.14
CA LEU A 336 22.14 -2.81 0.70
C LEU A 336 23.31 -3.12 1.65
N VAL A 337 24.47 -2.63 1.30
CA VAL A 337 25.58 -2.50 2.25
C VAL A 337 25.12 -1.44 3.24
N ILE A 338 24.82 -1.86 4.45
CA ILE A 338 24.51 -1.01 5.59
C ILE A 338 25.77 -0.26 6.02
#